data_9e5194d0c567d848c1107dd3b83d2f2a
#
_entry.id   9e5194d0c567d848c1107dd3b83d2f2a
#
_cell.length_a   1.000
_cell.length_b   1.000
_cell.length_c   1.000
_cell.angle_alpha   90.00
_cell.angle_beta   90.00
_cell.angle_gamma   90.00
#
_symmetry.space_group_name_H-M   'P 1'
#
loop_
_entity.id
_entity.type
_entity.pdbx_description
1 polymer ?
#
loop_
_entity_poly.entity_id
_entity_poly.type
_entity_poly.pdbx_seq_one_letter_code
_entity_poly.pdbx_strand_id
1 'polypeptide(L)'
;METLDKVVVGLNNLAVRGRRTRVKAGEVLVLFPSCLQAAACKRNVVGDVAECERCGRCKIGPLLDLCERHGVQVAIAKGGRVAAERARAVDVKAVIAVACEKELRSGIFVCLPKPVIAVANTRPNGPCNETDVRLGQVEQAIVWLTR
;
A
#
# COMPACT_ATOMS: atom_id res chain seq x y z
N MET A 1 -1.03 9.06 -20.58
CA MET A 1 -1.68 8.90 -19.27
C MET A 1 -0.79 8.16 -18.31
N GLU A 2 -0.32 6.96 -18.66
CA GLU A 2 0.54 6.17 -17.79
C GLU A 2 1.84 6.87 -17.43
N THR A 3 2.47 7.55 -18.39
CA THR A 3 3.69 8.33 -18.15
C THR A 3 3.45 9.47 -17.17
N LEU A 4 2.30 10.15 -17.27
CA LEU A 4 1.93 11.23 -16.36
C LEU A 4 1.72 10.68 -14.94
N ASP A 5 1.07 9.55 -14.82
CA ASP A 5 0.86 8.91 -13.52
C ASP A 5 2.19 8.58 -12.84
N LYS A 6 3.16 8.05 -13.59
CA LYS A 6 4.52 7.78 -13.09
C LYS A 6 5.22 9.04 -12.61
N VAL A 7 5.10 10.13 -13.36
CA VAL A 7 5.70 11.41 -12.99
C VAL A 7 5.08 11.93 -11.70
N VAL A 8 3.76 11.91 -11.58
CA VAL A 8 3.05 12.37 -10.36
C VAL A 8 3.47 11.54 -9.15
N VAL A 9 3.52 10.22 -9.28
CA VAL A 9 3.94 9.33 -8.20
C VAL A 9 5.38 9.61 -7.79
N GLY A 10 6.28 9.74 -8.75
CA GLY A 10 7.70 10.03 -8.46
C GLY A 10 7.90 11.36 -7.77
N LEU A 11 7.23 12.40 -8.24
CA LEU A 11 7.30 13.73 -7.62
C LEU A 11 6.72 13.73 -6.21
N ASN A 12 5.63 13.01 -6.00
CA ASN A 12 5.04 12.86 -4.66
C ASN A 12 6.03 12.21 -3.69
N ASN A 13 6.64 11.09 -4.09
CA ASN A 13 7.59 10.39 -3.23
C ASN A 13 8.79 11.27 -2.89
N LEU A 14 9.28 12.00 -3.86
CA LEU A 14 10.37 12.94 -3.66
C LEU A 14 9.97 14.05 -2.67
N ALA A 15 8.77 14.60 -2.82
CA ALA A 15 8.26 15.66 -1.93
C ALA A 15 8.10 15.15 -0.49
N VAL A 16 7.58 13.94 -0.30
CA VAL A 16 7.42 13.32 1.02
C VAL A 16 8.79 13.13 1.68
N ARG A 17 9.78 12.65 0.93
CA ARG A 17 11.14 12.47 1.43
C ARG A 17 11.79 13.81 1.74
N GLY A 18 11.51 14.84 0.96
CA GLY A 18 11.99 16.21 1.20
C GLY A 18 11.45 16.83 2.48
N ARG A 19 10.26 16.44 2.90
CA ARG A 19 9.65 16.88 4.17
C ARG A 19 10.28 16.22 5.40
N ARG A 20 11.17 15.24 5.20
CA ARG A 20 11.81 14.48 6.28
C ARG A 20 10.80 13.89 7.26
N THR A 21 9.68 13.41 6.75
CA THR A 21 8.62 12.81 7.54
C THR A 21 9.15 11.66 8.39
N ARG A 22 8.75 11.64 9.67
CA ARG A 22 9.09 10.58 10.60
C ARG A 22 7.91 10.34 11.52
N VAL A 23 7.47 9.08 11.64
CA VAL A 23 6.32 8.70 12.46
C VAL A 23 6.63 7.41 13.21
N LYS A 24 5.81 7.10 14.20
CA LYS A 24 5.92 5.82 14.92
C LYS A 24 5.35 4.69 14.06
N ALA A 25 5.84 3.46 14.26
CA ALA A 25 5.37 2.31 13.49
C ALA A 25 3.84 2.15 13.56
N GLY A 26 3.27 2.26 14.75
CA GLY A 26 1.81 2.15 14.93
C GLY A 26 0.99 3.23 14.24
N GLU A 27 1.61 4.30 13.74
CA GLU A 27 0.98 5.39 13.02
C GLU A 27 1.09 5.26 11.50
N VAL A 28 1.77 4.22 11.01
CA VAL A 28 1.92 3.93 9.58
C VAL A 28 0.87 2.93 9.15
N LEU A 29 0.18 3.21 8.07
CA LEU A 29 -0.74 2.27 7.43
C LEU A 29 -0.15 1.82 6.10
N VAL A 30 0.05 0.52 5.93
CA VAL A 30 0.36 -0.09 4.63
C VAL A 30 -0.95 -0.52 4.01
N LEU A 31 -1.27 0.08 2.88
CA LEU A 31 -2.54 -0.12 2.18
C LEU A 31 -2.23 -0.76 0.83
N PHE A 32 -2.80 -1.94 0.57
CA PHE A 32 -2.57 -2.61 -0.70
C PHE A 32 -3.87 -3.14 -1.30
N PRO A 33 -3.88 -3.35 -2.63
CA PRO A 33 -5.12 -3.67 -3.32
C PRO A 33 -5.47 -5.15 -3.23
N SER A 34 -6.77 -5.45 -3.31
CA SER A 34 -7.27 -6.83 -3.32
C SER A 34 -6.78 -7.64 -4.53
N CYS A 35 -6.35 -6.96 -5.59
CA CYS A 35 -5.85 -7.64 -6.79
C CYS A 35 -4.51 -8.36 -6.59
N LEU A 36 -3.84 -8.18 -5.46
CA LEU A 36 -2.68 -8.98 -5.08
C LEU A 36 -3.06 -10.40 -4.66
N GLN A 37 -4.32 -10.59 -4.27
CA GLN A 37 -4.82 -11.90 -3.85
C GLN A 37 -4.88 -12.86 -5.04
N ALA A 38 -4.42 -14.11 -4.82
CA ALA A 38 -4.51 -15.15 -5.84
C ALA A 38 -5.98 -15.40 -6.21
N ALA A 39 -6.26 -15.56 -7.50
CA ALA A 39 -7.63 -15.78 -8.00
C ALA A 39 -8.28 -17.03 -7.39
N ALA A 40 -7.48 -18.05 -7.09
CA ALA A 40 -7.96 -19.30 -6.47
C ALA A 40 -8.29 -19.15 -4.98
N CYS A 41 -7.82 -18.08 -4.33
CA CYS A 41 -8.07 -17.84 -2.91
C CYS A 41 -9.49 -17.30 -2.70
N LYS A 42 -10.26 -18.01 -1.88
CA LYS A 42 -11.66 -17.65 -1.59
C LYS A 42 -11.82 -16.98 -0.21
N ARG A 43 -10.72 -16.68 0.47
CA ARG A 43 -10.76 -16.06 1.79
C ARG A 43 -11.15 -14.59 1.68
N ASN A 44 -11.91 -14.10 2.66
CA ASN A 44 -12.36 -12.71 2.71
C ASN A 44 -11.30 -11.84 3.40
N VAL A 45 -10.13 -11.69 2.76
CA VAL A 45 -9.02 -10.91 3.33
C VAL A 45 -9.28 -9.40 3.31
N VAL A 46 -10.18 -8.94 2.45
CA VAL A 46 -10.57 -7.52 2.41
C VAL A 46 -11.34 -7.14 3.67
N GLY A 47 -12.25 -8.02 4.12
CA GLY A 47 -13.00 -7.79 5.34
C GLY A 47 -12.16 -8.00 6.61
N ASP A 48 -11.28 -9.00 6.58
CA ASP A 48 -10.42 -9.33 7.72
C ASP A 48 -9.11 -9.93 7.23
N VAL A 49 -8.01 -9.22 7.41
CA VAL A 49 -6.68 -9.69 6.98
C VAL A 49 -6.26 -10.98 7.69
N ALA A 50 -6.81 -11.26 8.89
CA ALA A 50 -6.54 -12.49 9.62
C ALA A 50 -7.08 -13.74 8.89
N GLU A 51 -7.99 -13.57 7.94
CA GLU A 51 -8.49 -14.68 7.11
C GLU A 51 -7.42 -15.24 6.16
N CYS A 52 -6.31 -14.51 5.96
CA CYS A 52 -5.22 -14.99 5.11
C CYS A 52 -4.48 -16.15 5.78
N GLU A 53 -4.41 -17.29 5.09
CA GLU A 53 -3.69 -18.47 5.55
C GLU A 53 -2.18 -18.38 5.34
N ARG A 54 -1.71 -17.33 4.65
CA ARG A 54 -0.28 -17.13 4.34
C ARG A 54 0.31 -18.32 3.58
N CYS A 55 -0.45 -18.80 2.60
CA CYS A 55 -0.09 -20.01 1.84
C CYS A 55 1.06 -19.85 0.85
N GLY A 56 1.52 -18.61 0.63
CA GLY A 56 2.62 -18.30 -0.28
C GLY A 56 2.26 -18.21 -1.76
N ARG A 57 0.97 -18.31 -2.10
CA ARG A 57 0.52 -18.25 -3.50
C ARG A 57 0.46 -16.83 -4.06
N CYS A 58 0.48 -15.83 -3.22
CA CYS A 58 0.50 -14.43 -3.60
C CYS A 58 1.28 -13.62 -2.57
N LYS A 59 1.44 -12.32 -2.82
CA LYS A 59 2.22 -11.44 -1.93
C LYS A 59 1.50 -11.03 -0.65
N ILE A 60 0.21 -11.32 -0.51
CA ILE A 60 -0.54 -10.91 0.69
C ILE A 60 0.08 -11.48 1.96
N GLY A 61 0.33 -12.80 2.00
CA GLY A 61 0.96 -13.42 3.17
C GLY A 61 2.30 -12.79 3.54
N PRO A 62 3.26 -12.73 2.61
CA PRO A 62 4.54 -12.07 2.86
C PRO A 62 4.42 -10.60 3.27
N LEU A 63 3.47 -9.84 2.71
CA LEU A 63 3.22 -8.46 3.13
C LEU A 63 2.71 -8.38 4.56
N LEU A 64 1.81 -9.27 4.95
CA LEU A 64 1.32 -9.33 6.33
C LEU A 64 2.45 -9.65 7.31
N ASP A 65 3.31 -10.60 6.96
CA ASP A 65 4.49 -10.94 7.78
C ASP A 65 5.42 -9.75 7.94
N LEU A 66 5.66 -9.02 6.85
CA LEU A 66 6.49 -7.83 6.84
C LEU A 66 5.91 -6.75 7.76
N CYS A 67 4.62 -6.48 7.66
CA CYS A 67 3.95 -5.49 8.48
C CYS A 67 3.97 -5.86 9.97
N GLU A 68 3.78 -7.13 10.29
CA GLU A 68 3.87 -7.61 11.68
C GLU A 68 5.26 -7.40 12.26
N ARG A 69 6.30 -7.72 11.49
CA ARG A 69 7.69 -7.55 11.96
C ARG A 69 8.00 -6.10 12.30
N HIS A 70 7.42 -5.16 11.56
CA HIS A 70 7.66 -3.73 11.76
C HIS A 70 6.63 -3.06 12.68
N GLY A 71 5.59 -3.78 13.07
CA GLY A 71 4.55 -3.23 13.95
C GLY A 71 3.69 -2.14 13.33
N VAL A 72 3.55 -2.14 12.00
CA VAL A 72 2.74 -1.16 11.28
C VAL A 72 1.32 -1.69 11.04
N GLN A 73 0.36 -0.77 10.86
CA GLN A 73 -1.00 -1.13 10.50
C GLN A 73 -1.07 -1.60 9.05
N VAL A 74 -2.01 -2.47 8.74
CA VAL A 74 -2.19 -3.01 7.39
C VAL A 74 -3.67 -3.07 7.05
N ALA A 75 -4.01 -2.78 5.80
CA ALA A 75 -5.37 -2.94 5.29
C ALA A 75 -5.33 -3.32 3.82
N ILE A 76 -6.31 -4.12 3.41
CA ILE A 76 -6.50 -4.50 2.01
C ILE A 76 -7.75 -3.77 1.54
N ALA A 77 -7.64 -3.02 0.46
CA ALA A 77 -8.75 -2.25 -0.08
C ALA A 77 -9.24 -2.81 -1.41
N LYS A 78 -10.55 -2.87 -1.56
CA LYS A 78 -11.21 -3.15 -2.83
C LYS A 78 -11.85 -1.83 -3.28
N GLY A 79 -11.11 -1.08 -4.08
CA GLY A 79 -11.54 0.22 -4.57
C GLY A 79 -11.07 1.41 -3.75
N GLY A 80 -11.07 2.58 -4.37
CA GLY A 80 -10.51 3.79 -3.79
C GLY A 80 -11.28 4.35 -2.60
N ARG A 81 -12.58 4.09 -2.51
CA ARG A 81 -13.40 4.59 -1.41
C ARG A 81 -12.99 3.97 -0.07
N VAL A 82 -12.84 2.66 -0.03
CA VAL A 82 -12.41 1.95 1.19
C VAL A 82 -10.98 2.37 1.54
N ALA A 83 -10.10 2.49 0.53
CA ALA A 83 -8.74 2.95 0.73
C ALA A 83 -8.71 4.33 1.39
N ALA A 84 -9.52 5.28 0.90
CA ALA A 84 -9.59 6.63 1.44
C ALA A 84 -10.09 6.64 2.89
N GLU A 85 -11.10 5.86 3.21
CA GLU A 85 -11.65 5.76 4.57
C GLU A 85 -10.59 5.27 5.55
N ARG A 86 -9.85 4.23 5.17
CA ARG A 86 -8.79 3.67 6.02
C ARG A 86 -7.63 4.66 6.21
N ALA A 87 -7.25 5.35 5.15
CA ALA A 87 -6.15 6.31 5.19
C ALA A 87 -6.48 7.56 6.03
N ARG A 88 -7.75 7.91 6.15
CA ARG A 88 -8.21 9.07 6.93
C ARG A 88 -8.37 8.82 8.42
N ALA A 89 -8.18 7.59 8.88
CA ALA A 89 -8.30 7.26 10.29
C ALA A 89 -7.40 8.17 11.15
N VAL A 90 -7.87 8.57 12.32
CA VAL A 90 -7.19 9.53 13.19
C VAL A 90 -5.82 9.04 13.64
N ASP A 91 -5.67 7.75 13.87
CA ASP A 91 -4.43 7.12 14.33
C ASP A 91 -3.41 6.90 13.21
N VAL A 92 -3.78 7.13 11.95
CA VAL A 92 -2.88 7.02 10.80
C VAL A 92 -2.25 8.38 10.51
N LYS A 93 -0.92 8.47 10.61
CA LYS A 93 -0.16 9.69 10.35
C LYS A 93 0.58 9.66 9.01
N ALA A 94 0.86 8.47 8.48
CA ALA A 94 1.49 8.28 7.17
C ALA A 94 0.96 7.02 6.52
N VAL A 95 0.93 7.01 5.20
CA VAL A 95 0.41 5.89 4.42
C VAL A 95 1.46 5.41 3.43
N ILE A 96 1.64 4.11 3.34
CA ILE A 96 2.38 3.47 2.26
C ILE A 96 1.33 2.81 1.39
N ALA A 97 1.11 3.34 0.20
CA ALA A 97 0.07 2.86 -0.70
C ALA A 97 0.69 2.01 -1.81
N VAL A 98 0.21 0.78 -1.93
CA VAL A 98 0.58 -0.13 -3.01
C VAL A 98 -0.61 -0.21 -3.95
N ALA A 99 -0.43 0.15 -5.21
CA ALA A 99 -1.50 0.10 -6.20
C ALA A 99 -0.93 0.33 -7.60
N CYS A 100 -1.76 0.28 -8.63
CA CYS A 100 -1.34 0.71 -9.95
C CYS A 100 -1.16 2.23 -9.96
N GLU A 101 -0.34 2.73 -10.88
CA GLU A 101 0.03 4.16 -10.89
C GLU A 101 -1.16 5.09 -11.02
N LYS A 102 -2.18 4.69 -11.78
CA LYS A 102 -3.41 5.47 -11.94
C LYS A 102 -4.15 5.65 -10.61
N GLU A 103 -4.28 4.58 -9.85
CA GLU A 103 -4.94 4.64 -8.53
C GLU A 103 -4.10 5.38 -7.51
N LEU A 104 -2.78 5.24 -7.57
CA LEU A 104 -1.86 5.96 -6.69
C LEU A 104 -2.00 7.47 -6.87
N ARG A 105 -2.09 7.93 -8.11
CA ARG A 105 -2.29 9.34 -8.41
C ARG A 105 -3.53 9.88 -7.73
N SER A 106 -4.66 9.20 -7.88
CA SER A 106 -5.91 9.60 -7.24
C SER A 106 -5.82 9.55 -5.72
N GLY A 107 -5.22 8.49 -5.19
CA GLY A 107 -5.08 8.29 -3.74
C GLY A 107 -4.23 9.34 -3.05
N ILE A 108 -3.16 9.79 -3.70
CA ILE A 108 -2.29 10.84 -3.16
C ILE A 108 -3.10 12.11 -2.90
N PHE A 109 -3.91 12.54 -3.85
CA PHE A 109 -4.71 13.75 -3.69
C PHE A 109 -5.78 13.61 -2.62
N VAL A 110 -6.40 12.43 -2.52
CA VAL A 110 -7.44 12.16 -1.52
C VAL A 110 -6.88 12.19 -0.10
N CYS A 111 -5.64 11.73 0.09
CA CYS A 111 -5.03 11.62 1.43
C CYS A 111 -4.38 12.91 1.93
N LEU A 112 -4.21 13.92 1.07
CA LEU A 112 -3.59 15.18 1.49
C LEU A 112 -4.31 15.76 2.73
N PRO A 113 -3.59 16.36 3.69
CA PRO A 113 -2.14 16.61 3.72
C PRO A 113 -1.28 15.48 4.30
N LYS A 114 -1.84 14.31 4.58
CA LYS A 114 -1.06 13.18 5.11
C LYS A 114 -0.01 12.73 4.09
N PRO A 115 1.23 12.47 4.51
CA PRO A 115 2.25 11.96 3.60
C PRO A 115 1.91 10.56 3.13
N VAL A 116 2.02 10.33 1.83
CA VAL A 116 1.78 9.03 1.18
C VAL A 116 3.03 8.67 0.39
N ILE A 117 3.66 7.54 0.73
CA ILE A 117 4.70 6.97 -0.12
C ILE A 117 4.02 5.95 -1.01
N ALA A 118 4.12 6.17 -2.31
CA ALA A 118 3.48 5.32 -3.31
C ALA A 118 4.44 4.25 -3.81
N VAL A 119 3.98 3.00 -3.82
CA VAL A 119 4.71 1.87 -4.37
C VAL A 119 3.86 1.26 -5.48
N ALA A 120 4.34 1.39 -6.72
CA ALA A 120 3.59 0.85 -7.86
C ALA A 120 3.69 -0.68 -7.90
N ASN A 121 2.56 -1.33 -8.07
CA ASN A 121 2.53 -2.77 -8.28
C ASN A 121 2.91 -3.13 -9.72
N THR A 122 3.31 -4.38 -9.93
CA THR A 122 3.53 -4.92 -11.27
C THR A 122 2.32 -5.73 -11.69
N ARG A 123 2.10 -5.85 -12.99
CA ARG A 123 0.91 -6.49 -13.55
C ARG A 123 1.27 -7.61 -14.51
N PRO A 124 1.89 -8.70 -14.00
CA PRO A 124 2.33 -9.80 -14.87
C PRO A 124 1.18 -10.52 -15.57
N ASN A 125 -0.03 -10.48 -14.99
CA ASN A 125 -1.21 -11.16 -15.51
C ASN A 125 -2.25 -10.17 -16.06
N GLY A 126 -1.85 -8.95 -16.40
CA GLY A 126 -2.75 -7.90 -16.85
C GLY A 126 -3.32 -7.05 -15.72
N PRO A 127 -4.10 -6.01 -16.05
CA PRO A 127 -4.66 -5.10 -15.04
C PRO A 127 -5.60 -5.80 -14.06
N CYS A 128 -5.46 -5.46 -12.77
CA CYS A 128 -6.35 -5.89 -11.69
C CYS A 128 -6.48 -7.42 -11.53
N ASN A 129 -5.49 -8.17 -11.99
CA ASN A 129 -5.54 -9.63 -11.91
C ASN A 129 -4.21 -10.18 -11.38
N GLU A 130 -4.24 -10.77 -10.18
CA GLU A 130 -3.08 -11.35 -9.52
C GLU A 130 -1.81 -10.48 -9.69
N THR A 131 -1.94 -9.22 -9.34
CA THR A 131 -0.82 -8.27 -9.44
C THR A 131 0.28 -8.63 -8.42
N ASP A 132 1.44 -8.02 -8.60
CA ASP A 132 2.60 -8.30 -7.76
C ASP A 132 3.21 -6.99 -7.26
N VAL A 133 4.06 -7.09 -6.22
CA VAL A 133 4.75 -5.95 -5.65
C VAL A 133 6.13 -6.37 -5.15
N ARG A 134 7.08 -5.44 -5.21
CA ARG A 134 8.42 -5.67 -4.66
C ARG A 134 8.39 -5.40 -3.16
N LEU A 135 8.48 -6.46 -2.36
CA LEU A 135 8.45 -6.36 -0.90
C LEU A 135 9.56 -5.46 -0.36
N GLY A 136 10.73 -5.48 -0.98
CA GLY A 136 11.84 -4.62 -0.59
C GLY A 136 11.53 -3.14 -0.66
N GLN A 137 10.73 -2.72 -1.64
CA GLN A 137 10.31 -1.32 -1.76
C GLN A 137 9.37 -0.92 -0.62
N VAL A 138 8.46 -1.81 -0.25
CA VAL A 138 7.55 -1.59 0.89
C VAL A 138 8.35 -1.50 2.18
N GLU A 139 9.27 -2.43 2.40
CA GLU A 139 10.12 -2.43 3.59
C GLU A 139 10.97 -1.16 3.69
N GLN A 140 11.59 -0.72 2.60
CA GLN A 140 12.37 0.50 2.57
C GLN A 140 11.53 1.72 2.98
N ALA A 141 10.29 1.78 2.51
CA ALA A 141 9.37 2.86 2.87
C ALA A 141 9.04 2.83 4.37
N ILE A 142 8.78 1.64 4.93
CA ILE A 142 8.51 1.49 6.36
C ILE A 142 9.73 1.95 7.18
N VAL A 143 10.91 1.45 6.84
CA VAL A 143 12.15 1.79 7.54
C VAL A 143 12.41 3.29 7.50
N TRP A 144 12.20 3.91 6.33
CA TRP A 144 12.41 5.34 6.19
C TRP A 144 11.45 6.16 7.05
N LEU A 145 10.17 5.82 7.06
CA LEU A 145 9.15 6.54 7.84
C LEU A 145 9.34 6.35 9.35
N THR A 146 9.85 5.22 9.77
CA THR A 146 9.97 4.86 11.21
C THR A 146 11.39 4.98 11.76
N ARG A 147 12.33 5.52 10.99
CA ARG A 147 13.74 5.67 11.39
C ARG A 147 13.97 6.49 12.64
#